data_8760d864f76721cfdb9710dd60d8b518
#
_entry.id   8760d864f76721cfdb9710dd60d8b518
#
_cell.length_a   1.000
_cell.length_b   1.000
_cell.length_c   1.000
_cell.angle_alpha   90.00
_cell.angle_beta   90.00
_cell.angle_gamma   90.00
#
_symmetry.space_group_name_H-M   'P 1'
#
loop_
_entity.id
_entity.type
_entity.pdbx_description
1 polymer ?
#
loop_
_entity_poly.entity_id
_entity_poly.type
_entity_poly.pdbx_seq_one_letter_code
_entity_poly.pdbx_strand_id
1 'polypeptide(L)'
;MKTEVVRKNNIEIAVVSSDELVITDVQSALDLIMTVSYETGCTNIAINKEAIIDDFFVLSTCLAGEILQKFINYGIRLGIYGDFSGYTSKPLKDF
;
A
#
# COMPACT_ATOMS: atom_id res chain seq x y z
N MET A 1 11.52 2.79 7.47
CA MET A 1 10.49 1.83 7.03
C MET A 1 10.77 0.47 7.66
N LYS A 2 9.75 -0.12 8.21
CA LYS A 2 9.84 -1.43 8.84
C LYS A 2 8.94 -2.41 8.11
N THR A 3 9.44 -3.61 7.82
CA THR A 3 8.67 -4.64 7.12
C THR A 3 8.65 -5.90 7.96
N GLU A 4 7.46 -6.43 8.22
CA GLU A 4 7.26 -7.68 8.93
C GLU A 4 6.39 -8.61 8.10
N VAL A 5 6.67 -9.91 8.13
CA VAL A 5 5.84 -10.89 7.45
C VAL A 5 4.93 -11.53 8.49
N VAL A 6 3.62 -11.44 8.23
CA VAL A 6 2.59 -12.06 9.08
C VAL A 6 1.92 -13.16 8.27
N ARG A 7 1.82 -14.34 8.86
CA ARG A 7 1.12 -15.47 8.23
C ARG A 7 -0.19 -15.72 8.98
N LYS A 8 -1.27 -15.79 8.22
CA LYS A 8 -2.59 -16.10 8.77
C LYS A 8 -3.39 -16.89 7.73
N ASN A 9 -3.95 -18.03 8.13
CA ASN A 9 -4.77 -18.87 7.25
C ASN A 9 -4.05 -19.24 5.95
N ASN A 10 -2.75 -19.55 6.04
CA ASN A 10 -1.89 -19.90 4.90
C ASN A 10 -1.64 -18.74 3.94
N ILE A 11 -1.94 -17.52 4.36
CA ILE A 11 -1.66 -16.31 3.58
C ILE A 11 -0.54 -15.55 4.28
N GLU A 12 0.50 -15.21 3.53
CA GLU A 12 1.58 -14.37 4.02
C GLU A 12 1.36 -12.93 3.59
N ILE A 13 1.44 -12.01 4.53
CA ILE A 13 1.25 -10.58 4.30
C ILE A 13 2.51 -9.86 4.77
N ALA A 14 3.08 -9.05 3.88
CA ALA A 14 4.16 -8.16 4.25
C ALA A 14 3.55 -6.88 4.82
N VAL A 15 3.72 -6.67 6.12
CA VAL A 15 3.20 -5.48 6.80
C VAL A 15 4.30 -4.44 6.84
N VAL A 16 4.08 -3.35 6.13
CA VAL A 16 5.03 -2.24 6.03
C VAL A 16 4.52 -1.11 6.91
N SER A 17 5.41 -0.57 7.74
CA SER A 17 5.08 0.60 8.56
C SER A 17 6.19 1.64 8.44
N SER A 18 5.81 2.92 8.40
CA SER A 18 6.75 4.02 8.31
C SER A 18 6.11 5.29 8.87
N ASP A 19 6.93 6.09 9.55
CA ASP A 19 6.53 7.42 10.00
C ASP A 19 6.75 8.47 8.90
N GLU A 20 7.44 8.08 7.83
CA GLU A 20 7.73 8.94 6.70
C GLU A 20 6.97 8.47 5.48
N LEU A 21 6.80 9.36 4.49
CA LEU A 21 6.13 9.00 3.25
C LEU A 21 6.96 8.00 2.47
N VAL A 22 6.34 6.89 2.09
CA VAL A 22 6.93 5.84 1.27
C VAL A 22 6.32 5.84 -0.13
N ILE A 23 5.01 6.03 -0.21
CA ILE A 23 4.30 6.12 -1.48
C ILE A 23 3.94 7.58 -1.72
N THR A 24 4.64 8.22 -2.67
CA THR A 24 4.41 9.62 -3.04
C THR A 24 4.01 9.78 -4.50
N ASP A 25 4.35 8.80 -5.33
CA ASP A 25 4.03 8.78 -6.75
C ASP A 25 4.09 7.33 -7.26
N VAL A 26 3.92 7.16 -8.57
CA VAL A 26 3.93 5.83 -9.17
C VAL A 26 5.31 5.17 -9.04
N GLN A 27 6.37 5.94 -9.19
CA GLN A 27 7.72 5.38 -9.12
C GLN A 27 8.04 4.86 -7.71
N SER A 28 7.69 5.61 -6.68
CA SER A 28 7.93 5.16 -5.29
C SER A 28 7.10 3.90 -4.98
N ALA A 29 5.91 3.79 -5.54
CA ALA A 29 5.09 2.60 -5.38
C ALA A 29 5.75 1.39 -6.04
N LEU A 30 6.32 1.56 -7.24
CA LEU A 30 7.06 0.49 -7.91
C LEU A 30 8.29 0.08 -7.11
N ASP A 31 9.02 1.03 -6.56
CA ASP A 31 10.19 0.75 -5.72
C ASP A 31 9.80 -0.06 -4.50
N LEU A 32 8.66 0.26 -3.88
CA LEU A 32 8.15 -0.49 -2.76
C LEU A 32 7.81 -1.93 -3.15
N ILE A 33 7.11 -2.10 -4.27
CA ILE A 33 6.75 -3.42 -4.79
C ILE A 33 8.01 -4.27 -4.97
N MET A 34 9.02 -3.72 -5.64
CA MET A 34 10.25 -4.44 -5.91
C MET A 34 11.00 -4.81 -4.64
N THR A 35 11.13 -3.85 -3.71
CA THR A 35 11.84 -4.06 -2.46
C THR A 35 11.16 -5.14 -1.62
N VAL A 36 9.85 -5.03 -1.42
CA VAL A 36 9.12 -5.97 -0.57
C VAL A 36 9.05 -7.35 -1.21
N SER A 37 8.82 -7.42 -2.52
CA SER A 37 8.79 -8.69 -3.23
C SER A 37 10.13 -9.41 -3.16
N TYR A 38 11.23 -8.66 -3.29
CA TYR A 38 12.57 -9.23 -3.22
C TYR A 38 12.89 -9.74 -1.80
N GLU A 39 12.54 -8.96 -0.78
CA GLU A 39 12.87 -9.30 0.61
C GLU A 39 11.99 -10.41 1.18
N THR A 40 10.71 -10.41 0.85
CA THR A 40 9.74 -11.29 1.51
C THR A 40 9.12 -12.34 0.60
N GLY A 41 9.08 -12.09 -0.71
CA GLY A 41 8.37 -12.95 -1.65
C GLY A 41 6.84 -12.91 -1.49
N CYS A 42 6.31 -12.01 -0.67
CA CYS A 42 4.87 -11.91 -0.45
C CYS A 42 4.16 -11.23 -1.60
N THR A 43 2.94 -11.67 -1.89
CA THR A 43 2.08 -11.03 -2.90
C THR A 43 1.00 -10.16 -2.26
N ASN A 44 0.96 -10.09 -0.93
CA ASN A 44 0.04 -9.21 -0.21
C ASN A 44 0.87 -8.24 0.60
N ILE A 45 0.61 -6.95 0.42
CA ILE A 45 1.31 -5.88 1.14
C ILE A 45 0.29 -5.05 1.88
N ALA A 46 0.50 -4.84 3.18
CA ALA A 46 -0.28 -3.91 3.98
C ALA A 46 0.64 -2.78 4.40
N ILE A 47 0.19 -1.54 4.24
CA ILE A 47 0.97 -0.36 4.57
C ILE A 47 0.13 0.61 5.38
N ASN A 48 0.76 1.30 6.31
CA ASN A 48 0.04 2.27 7.13
C ASN A 48 -0.27 3.54 6.33
N LYS A 49 -1.43 4.10 6.62
CA LYS A 49 -1.94 5.30 5.93
C LYS A 49 -0.93 6.45 5.93
N GLU A 50 -0.23 6.63 7.04
CA GLU A 50 0.73 7.73 7.23
C GLU A 50 1.92 7.66 6.27
N ALA A 51 2.19 6.49 5.71
CA ALA A 51 3.28 6.31 4.75
C ALA A 51 2.87 6.65 3.32
N ILE A 52 1.61 7.02 3.09
CA ILE A 52 1.07 7.31 1.78
C ILE A 52 0.71 8.79 1.70
N ILE A 53 1.14 9.45 0.63
CA ILE A 53 0.84 10.87 0.42
C ILE A 53 -0.68 11.08 0.34
N ASP A 54 -1.17 12.20 0.89
CA ASP A 54 -2.60 12.50 0.95
C ASP A 54 -3.26 12.52 -0.43
N ASP A 55 -2.54 12.92 -1.45
CA ASP A 55 -3.05 12.96 -2.82
C ASP A 55 -3.57 11.60 -3.29
N PHE A 56 -3.04 10.51 -2.75
CA PHE A 56 -3.53 9.17 -3.06
C PHE A 56 -5.03 9.03 -2.74
N PHE A 57 -5.47 9.70 -1.68
CA PHE A 57 -6.84 9.59 -1.19
C PHE A 57 -7.78 10.62 -1.82
N VAL A 58 -7.28 11.47 -2.72
CA VAL A 58 -8.09 12.48 -3.40
C VAL A 58 -8.42 11.95 -4.80
N LEU A 59 -9.70 11.66 -5.03
CA LEU A 59 -10.14 11.02 -6.28
C LEU A 59 -9.80 11.83 -7.53
N SER A 60 -9.80 13.15 -7.42
CA SER A 60 -9.53 14.03 -8.57
C SER A 60 -8.08 13.94 -9.07
N THR A 61 -7.16 13.44 -8.26
CA THR A 61 -5.76 13.31 -8.68
C THR A 61 -5.49 12.08 -9.55
N CYS A 62 -6.38 11.10 -9.50
CA CYS A 62 -6.23 9.80 -10.18
C CYS A 62 -4.99 9.01 -9.75
N LEU A 63 -4.27 9.49 -8.74
CA LEU A 63 -3.02 8.85 -8.30
C LEU A 63 -3.26 7.44 -7.76
N ALA A 64 -4.34 7.26 -7.00
CA ALA A 64 -4.68 5.95 -6.45
C ALA A 64 -4.89 4.92 -7.57
N GLY A 65 -5.62 5.30 -8.62
CA GLY A 65 -5.87 4.41 -9.74
C GLY A 65 -4.59 3.98 -10.44
N GLU A 66 -3.69 4.91 -10.67
CA GLU A 66 -2.41 4.61 -11.33
C GLU A 66 -1.54 3.69 -10.47
N ILE A 67 -1.44 3.98 -9.17
CA ILE A 67 -0.64 3.17 -8.25
C ILE A 67 -1.24 1.77 -8.11
N LEU A 68 -2.54 1.67 -7.89
CA LEU A 68 -3.20 0.38 -7.74
C LEU A 68 -3.08 -0.46 -9.01
N GLN A 69 -3.09 0.18 -10.19
CA GLN A 69 -2.90 -0.54 -11.43
C GLN A 69 -1.51 -1.19 -11.48
N LYS A 70 -0.49 -0.52 -10.96
CA LYS A 70 0.86 -1.10 -10.90
C LYS A 70 0.89 -2.33 -9.98
N PHE A 71 0.22 -2.25 -8.82
CA PHE A 71 0.12 -3.42 -7.94
C PHE A 71 -0.55 -4.59 -8.65
N ILE A 72 -1.63 -4.33 -9.37
CA ILE A 72 -2.33 -5.36 -10.14
C ILE A 72 -1.43 -5.96 -11.21
N ASN A 73 -0.69 -5.12 -11.93
CA ASN A 73 0.21 -5.57 -13.00
C ASN A 73 1.29 -6.52 -12.50
N TYR A 74 1.71 -6.36 -11.26
CA TYR A 74 2.72 -7.23 -10.64
C TYR A 74 2.11 -8.35 -9.80
N GLY A 75 0.78 -8.49 -9.83
CA GLY A 75 0.11 -9.54 -9.09
C GLY A 75 0.14 -9.34 -7.58
N ILE A 76 0.25 -8.10 -7.12
CA ILE A 76 0.36 -7.74 -5.72
C ILE A 76 -0.96 -7.12 -5.24
N ARG A 77 -1.42 -7.56 -4.07
CA ARG A 77 -2.59 -6.95 -3.42
C ARG A 77 -2.10 -5.95 -2.39
N LEU A 78 -2.71 -4.77 -2.42
CA LEU A 78 -2.39 -3.69 -1.48
C LEU A 78 -3.52 -3.52 -0.48
N GLY A 79 -3.17 -3.54 0.81
CA GLY A 79 -4.06 -3.15 1.89
C GLY A 79 -3.50 -1.93 2.58
N ILE A 80 -4.38 -1.01 2.98
CA ILE A 80 -4.00 0.20 3.69
C ILE A 80 -4.68 0.17 5.04
N TYR A 81 -3.90 0.31 6.12
CA TYR A 81 -4.45 0.32 7.47
C TYR A 81 -4.15 1.64 8.16
N GLY A 82 -4.93 1.94 9.18
CA GLY A 82 -4.80 3.16 9.96
C GLY A 82 -6.15 3.77 10.28
N ASP A 83 -6.14 5.01 10.74
CA ASP A 83 -7.35 5.72 11.11
C ASP A 83 -7.89 6.52 9.93
N PHE A 84 -9.04 6.10 9.43
CA PHE A 84 -9.72 6.76 8.33
C PHE A 84 -10.94 7.57 8.77
N SER A 85 -11.07 7.85 10.07
CA SER A 85 -12.25 8.54 10.59
C SER A 85 -12.46 9.94 9.98
N GLY A 86 -11.38 10.58 9.50
CA GLY A 86 -11.47 11.87 8.84
C GLY A 86 -11.81 11.82 7.35
N TYR A 87 -11.94 10.63 6.77
CA TYR A 87 -12.24 10.47 5.35
C TYR A 87 -13.69 10.09 5.15
N THR A 88 -14.30 10.67 4.12
CA THR A 88 -15.70 10.41 3.78
C THR A 88 -15.85 9.39 2.65
N SER A 89 -14.78 9.09 1.94
CA SER A 89 -14.80 8.18 0.80
C SER A 89 -14.63 6.74 1.27
N LYS A 90 -15.72 6.04 1.45
CA LYS A 90 -15.72 4.65 1.91
C LYS A 90 -14.97 3.67 1.00
N PRO A 91 -15.04 3.80 -0.34
CA PRO A 91 -14.33 2.84 -1.20
C PRO A 91 -12.82 2.75 -0.96
N LEU A 92 -12.20 3.84 -0.54
CA LEU A 92 -10.77 3.84 -0.24
C LEU A 92 -10.44 3.06 1.03
N LYS A 93 -11.40 2.95 1.92
CA LYS A 93 -11.26 2.27 3.19
C LYS A 93 -11.25 0.75 3.05
N ASP A 94 -11.87 0.24 1.99
CA ASP A 94 -12.12 -1.18 1.80
C ASP A 94 -11.07 -1.88 0.92
N PHE A 95 -10.00 -1.20 0.63
CA PHE A 95 -8.91 -1.81 -0.16
C PHE A 95 -8.29 -3.03 0.52
#